data_24eba2ea36d2e7d8f6fd32a4c4dc7627
#
_entry.id   24eba2ea36d2e7d8f6fd32a4c4dc7627
#
_cell.length_a   1.000
_cell.length_b   1.000
_cell.length_c   1.000
_cell.angle_alpha   90.00
_cell.angle_beta   90.00
_cell.angle_gamma   90.00
#
_symmetry.space_group_name_H-M   'P 1'
#
loop_
_entity.id
_entity.type
_entity.pdbx_description
1 polymer ?
#
loop_
_entity_poly.entity_id
_entity_poly.type
_entity_poly.pdbx_seq_one_letter_code
_entity_poly.pdbx_strand_id
1 'polypeptide(L)'
;MKKSLCIWVMAMGLCWAGSPMAQGPLLQRGTKELGVAGTLDFQQESRVVLDIAGRYGYFPQQNLEVGGFAEVASNFNEFSRYGLGGFAELHVPDLAILQGQGIPYVGADLGLEFVDTSLGEDNAALLFRPRVGLKWFIRDYVAIDTNLFVAVATDDLFPNRRNHLDPYDVGIRLGLRIYFR
;
A
#
# COMPACT_ATOMS: atom_id res chain seq x y z
N MET A 1 26.25 -13.29 21.68
CA MET A 1 25.21 -12.62 22.44
C MET A 1 24.48 -11.60 21.53
N LYS A 2 23.63 -12.02 20.58
CA LYS A 2 22.88 -11.09 19.66
C LYS A 2 21.48 -11.63 19.28
N LYS A 3 20.84 -12.47 20.09
CA LYS A 3 19.52 -13.07 19.77
C LYS A 3 18.34 -12.57 20.62
N SER A 4 18.54 -11.64 21.55
CA SER A 4 17.48 -11.21 22.48
C SER A 4 16.73 -9.92 22.08
N LEU A 5 17.12 -9.24 21.01
CA LEU A 5 16.52 -7.93 20.67
C LEU A 5 15.22 -8.04 19.86
N CYS A 6 15.04 -9.12 19.10
CA CYS A 6 13.84 -9.27 18.24
C CYS A 6 12.56 -9.67 19.01
N ILE A 7 12.67 -10.22 20.21
CA ILE A 7 11.49 -10.69 20.97
C ILE A 7 10.78 -9.54 21.68
N TRP A 8 11.47 -8.47 22.01
CA TRP A 8 10.90 -7.32 22.72
C TRP A 8 10.02 -6.39 21.83
N VAL A 9 10.27 -6.35 20.54
CA VAL A 9 9.45 -5.54 19.62
C VAL A 9 8.06 -6.15 19.38
N MET A 10 7.94 -7.49 19.43
CA MET A 10 6.64 -8.16 19.33
C MET A 10 5.80 -8.09 20.61
N ALA A 11 6.43 -7.98 21.79
CA ALA A 11 5.70 -7.93 23.05
C ALA A 11 5.06 -6.59 23.36
N MET A 12 5.56 -5.47 22.81
CA MET A 12 4.96 -4.15 22.99
C MET A 12 3.67 -3.91 22.16
N GLY A 13 3.43 -4.70 21.13
CA GLY A 13 2.21 -4.60 20.30
C GLY A 13 0.94 -5.17 20.93
N LEU A 14 1.06 -5.98 21.97
CA LEU A 14 -0.06 -6.75 22.53
C LEU A 14 -0.76 -6.12 23.74
N CYS A 15 -0.24 -5.04 24.32
CA CYS A 15 -0.80 -4.45 25.55
C CYS A 15 -1.80 -3.29 25.34
N TRP A 16 -2.21 -3.00 24.11
CA TRP A 16 -3.17 -1.91 23.85
C TRP A 16 -4.57 -2.40 23.44
N ALA A 17 -4.93 -3.60 23.79
CA ALA A 17 -6.27 -4.14 23.61
C ALA A 17 -7.17 -3.69 24.76
N GLY A 18 -7.95 -2.62 24.60
CA GLY A 18 -8.98 -2.34 25.60
C GLY A 18 -9.56 -0.94 25.66
N SER A 19 -9.98 -0.38 24.55
CA SER A 19 -11.09 0.60 24.60
C SER A 19 -12.14 0.14 23.61
N PRO A 20 -13.40 -0.08 24.03
CA PRO A 20 -14.45 -0.38 23.09
C PRO A 20 -14.57 0.78 22.13
N MET A 21 -14.43 0.53 20.84
CA MET A 21 -14.73 1.52 19.81
C MET A 21 -16.22 1.87 19.94
N ALA A 22 -16.53 3.06 20.44
CA ALA A 22 -17.91 3.53 20.62
C ALA A 22 -18.62 3.80 19.29
N GLN A 23 -17.85 3.91 18.20
CA GLN A 23 -18.35 4.06 16.83
C GLN A 23 -17.45 3.22 15.94
N GLY A 24 -18.03 2.46 15.01
CA GLY A 24 -17.27 1.69 14.04
C GLY A 24 -16.44 2.59 13.10
N PRO A 25 -15.48 2.01 12.37
CA PRO A 25 -14.59 2.76 11.50
C PRO A 25 -15.34 3.59 10.44
N LEU A 26 -14.76 4.72 10.04
CA LEU A 26 -15.34 5.66 9.09
C LEU A 26 -15.33 5.13 7.64
N LEU A 27 -16.02 4.01 7.36
CA LEU A 27 -16.19 3.45 6.01
C LEU A 27 -17.56 3.79 5.40
N GLN A 28 -18.07 4.98 5.69
CA GLN A 28 -19.42 5.42 5.32
C GLN A 28 -19.35 6.36 4.11
N ARG A 29 -20.46 6.43 3.38
CA ARG A 29 -20.61 7.41 2.30
C ARG A 29 -20.26 8.83 2.75
N GLY A 30 -19.47 9.54 1.93
CA GLY A 30 -19.01 10.90 2.18
C GLY A 30 -17.70 11.00 2.96
N THR A 31 -17.20 9.89 3.51
CA THR A 31 -15.86 9.86 4.13
C THR A 31 -14.77 10.04 3.07
N LYS A 32 -13.72 10.74 3.44
CA LYS A 32 -12.49 10.92 2.66
C LYS A 32 -11.34 10.23 3.36
N GLU A 33 -10.37 9.76 2.60
CA GLU A 33 -9.14 9.13 3.10
C GLU A 33 -7.93 9.89 2.59
N LEU A 34 -6.95 10.09 3.45
CA LEU A 34 -5.59 10.46 3.08
C LEU A 34 -4.65 9.34 3.56
N GLY A 35 -3.83 8.82 2.66
CA GLY A 35 -2.93 7.73 2.96
C GLY A 35 -1.50 7.99 2.51
N VAL A 36 -0.55 7.42 3.25
CA VAL A 36 0.83 7.28 2.84
C VAL A 36 1.27 5.85 3.04
N ALA A 37 2.04 5.31 2.11
CA ALA A 37 2.50 3.93 2.17
C ALA A 37 3.92 3.79 1.64
N GLY A 38 4.63 2.76 2.12
CA GLY A 38 5.89 2.28 1.56
C GLY A 38 5.77 0.82 1.14
N THR A 39 6.59 0.40 0.20
CA THR A 39 6.58 -0.96 -0.36
C THR A 39 7.79 -1.76 0.10
N LEU A 40 7.57 -3.03 0.44
CA LEU A 40 8.60 -4.04 0.55
C LEU A 40 8.53 -4.93 -0.69
N ASP A 41 9.51 -4.79 -1.56
CA ASP A 41 9.62 -5.55 -2.80
C ASP A 41 10.42 -6.84 -2.55
N PHE A 42 9.92 -7.97 -3.03
CA PHE A 42 10.57 -9.28 -2.89
C PHE A 42 11.44 -9.67 -4.09
N GLN A 43 11.38 -8.94 -5.17
CA GLN A 43 12.13 -9.26 -6.38
C GLN A 43 13.53 -8.63 -6.40
N GLN A 44 13.75 -7.59 -5.62
CA GLN A 44 15.04 -6.91 -5.56
C GLN A 44 15.99 -7.55 -4.54
N GLU A 45 17.11 -8.09 -5.00
CA GLU A 45 18.23 -8.48 -4.15
C GLU A 45 19.20 -7.30 -3.97
N SER A 46 19.43 -6.92 -2.71
CA SER A 46 20.56 -6.11 -2.23
C SER A 46 20.55 -4.60 -2.42
N ARG A 47 19.54 -3.95 -2.98
CA ARG A 47 19.49 -2.48 -3.04
C ARG A 47 18.31 -1.93 -2.26
N VAL A 48 18.57 -0.97 -1.39
CA VAL A 48 17.51 -0.25 -0.70
C VAL A 48 16.85 0.68 -1.72
N VAL A 49 15.63 0.36 -2.08
CA VAL A 49 14.76 1.23 -2.87
C VAL A 49 13.81 1.92 -1.90
N LEU A 50 13.80 3.23 -1.92
CA LEU A 50 12.78 4.01 -1.25
C LEU A 50 11.55 4.05 -2.18
N ASP A 51 10.47 3.39 -1.80
CA ASP A 51 9.18 3.45 -2.50
C ASP A 51 8.15 4.07 -1.55
N ILE A 52 7.62 5.23 -1.95
CA ILE A 52 6.61 5.98 -1.20
C ILE A 52 5.44 6.27 -2.12
N ALA A 53 4.23 5.97 -1.64
CA ALA A 53 2.98 6.29 -2.30
C ALA A 53 2.11 7.20 -1.42
N GLY A 54 1.60 8.29 -2.00
CA GLY A 54 0.53 9.10 -1.45
C GLY A 54 -0.80 8.72 -2.08
N ARG A 55 -1.89 8.70 -1.29
CA ARG A 55 -3.23 8.35 -1.77
C ARG A 55 -4.27 9.32 -1.22
N TYR A 56 -5.28 9.63 -2.04
CA TYR A 56 -6.47 10.34 -1.61
C TYR A 56 -7.70 9.59 -2.10
N GLY A 57 -8.57 9.20 -1.15
CA GLY A 57 -9.78 8.43 -1.39
C GLY A 57 -11.05 9.14 -0.98
N TYR A 58 -12.15 8.69 -1.56
CA TYR A 58 -13.50 9.11 -1.25
C TYR A 58 -14.44 7.90 -1.28
N PHE A 59 -15.39 7.85 -0.35
CA PHE A 59 -16.41 6.80 -0.26
C PHE A 59 -17.70 7.27 -0.93
N PRO A 60 -17.97 6.94 -2.21
CA PRO A 60 -19.24 7.26 -2.89
C PRO A 60 -20.43 6.50 -2.29
N GLN A 61 -20.16 5.35 -1.72
CA GLN A 61 -21.12 4.53 -0.96
C GLN A 61 -20.41 3.82 0.19
N GLN A 62 -21.20 3.21 1.09
CA GLN A 62 -20.65 2.44 2.20
C GLN A 62 -19.72 1.33 1.69
N ASN A 63 -18.56 1.18 2.33
CA ASN A 63 -17.54 0.16 2.06
C ASN A 63 -16.87 0.22 0.69
N LEU A 64 -17.29 1.08 -0.23
CA LEU A 64 -16.61 1.30 -1.51
C LEU A 64 -15.83 2.60 -1.47
N GLU A 65 -14.55 2.52 -1.67
CA GLU A 65 -13.64 3.65 -1.79
C GLU A 65 -13.11 3.76 -3.21
N VAL A 66 -13.06 4.98 -3.74
CA VAL A 66 -12.41 5.30 -5.01
C VAL A 66 -11.52 6.51 -4.82
N GLY A 67 -10.45 6.61 -5.59
CA GLY A 67 -9.54 7.73 -5.40
C GLY A 67 -8.41 7.79 -6.39
N GLY A 68 -7.42 8.62 -6.06
CA GLY A 68 -6.18 8.78 -6.82
C GLY A 68 -4.95 8.44 -5.98
N PHE A 69 -3.87 8.10 -6.65
CA PHE A 69 -2.57 7.91 -6.02
C PHE A 69 -1.47 8.56 -6.84
N ALA A 70 -0.38 8.90 -6.16
CA ALA A 70 0.91 9.23 -6.75
C ALA A 70 1.99 8.48 -5.99
N GLU A 71 2.98 7.94 -6.69
CA GLU A 71 4.08 7.20 -6.07
C GLU A 71 5.42 7.56 -6.69
N VAL A 72 6.47 7.39 -5.90
CA VAL A 72 7.86 7.53 -6.32
C VAL A 72 8.67 6.39 -5.71
N ALA A 73 9.45 5.73 -6.53
CA ALA A 73 10.44 4.76 -6.10
C ALA A 73 11.80 5.12 -6.66
N SER A 74 12.85 5.07 -5.84
CA SER A 74 14.21 5.41 -6.28
C SER A 74 15.26 4.70 -5.43
N ASN A 75 16.36 4.30 -6.08
CA ASN A 75 17.58 3.90 -5.39
C ASN A 75 18.64 5.01 -5.35
N PHE A 76 18.27 6.24 -5.74
CA PHE A 76 19.06 7.47 -5.76
C PHE A 76 20.27 7.48 -6.71
N ASN A 77 20.64 6.37 -7.35
CA ASN A 77 21.83 6.29 -8.16
C ASN A 77 21.57 5.87 -9.62
N GLU A 78 20.67 4.91 -9.83
CA GLU A 78 20.57 4.24 -11.13
C GLU A 78 19.14 4.16 -11.65
N PHE A 79 18.16 4.40 -10.77
CA PHE A 79 16.76 4.11 -11.06
C PHE A 79 15.85 5.08 -10.33
N SER A 80 14.89 5.65 -11.03
CA SER A 80 13.77 6.39 -10.49
C SER A 80 12.49 6.02 -11.23
N ARG A 81 11.42 5.77 -10.50
CA ARG A 81 10.09 5.44 -11.03
C ARG A 81 9.07 6.39 -10.44
N TYR A 82 8.20 6.92 -11.27
CA TYR A 82 7.12 7.82 -10.90
C TYR A 82 5.81 7.24 -11.41
N GLY A 83 4.81 7.16 -10.55
CA GLY A 83 3.49 6.64 -10.88
C GLY A 83 2.38 7.60 -10.48
N LEU A 84 1.32 7.64 -11.27
CA LEU A 84 0.09 8.32 -10.92
C LEU A 84 -1.12 7.57 -11.51
N GLY A 85 -2.24 7.58 -10.79
CA GLY A 85 -3.42 6.86 -11.26
C GLY A 85 -4.61 6.94 -10.33
N GLY A 86 -5.60 6.11 -10.64
CA GLY A 86 -6.79 5.91 -9.83
C GLY A 86 -6.82 4.55 -9.16
N PHE A 87 -7.66 4.42 -8.14
CA PHE A 87 -7.88 3.15 -7.46
C PHE A 87 -9.34 2.97 -7.05
N ALA A 88 -9.72 1.70 -6.84
CA ALA A 88 -10.94 1.32 -6.18
C ALA A 88 -10.66 0.22 -5.14
N GLU A 89 -11.32 0.32 -3.97
CA GLU A 89 -11.25 -0.66 -2.88
C GLU A 89 -12.65 -1.00 -2.39
N LEU A 90 -12.92 -2.29 -2.22
CA LEU A 90 -14.12 -2.79 -1.57
C LEU A 90 -13.75 -3.38 -0.21
N HIS A 91 -14.24 -2.76 0.85
CA HIS A 91 -14.05 -3.21 2.22
C HIS A 91 -15.11 -4.24 2.59
N VAL A 92 -14.73 -5.27 3.35
CA VAL A 92 -15.62 -6.38 3.74
C VAL A 92 -15.72 -6.45 5.26
N PRO A 93 -16.48 -5.53 5.91
CA PRO A 93 -16.58 -5.48 7.38
C PRO A 93 -17.22 -6.73 7.99
N ASP A 94 -18.02 -7.48 7.25
CA ASP A 94 -18.59 -8.76 7.70
C ASP A 94 -17.53 -9.83 7.97
N LEU A 95 -16.34 -9.69 7.40
CA LEU A 95 -15.16 -10.54 7.62
C LEU A 95 -14.17 -9.89 8.60
N ALA A 96 -14.60 -8.87 9.36
CA ALA A 96 -13.72 -8.18 10.28
C ALA A 96 -13.17 -9.12 11.35
N ILE A 97 -11.86 -8.96 11.62
CA ILE A 97 -11.13 -9.70 12.65
C ILE A 97 -10.81 -8.79 13.85
N LEU A 98 -10.26 -9.37 14.92
CA LEU A 98 -9.82 -8.62 16.10
C LEU A 98 -10.91 -7.69 16.65
N GLN A 99 -12.11 -8.24 16.87
CA GLN A 99 -13.27 -7.52 17.42
C GLN A 99 -13.71 -6.32 16.55
N GLY A 100 -13.57 -6.42 15.23
CA GLY A 100 -13.98 -5.38 14.30
C GLY A 100 -12.90 -4.33 13.98
N GLN A 101 -11.72 -4.43 14.56
CA GLN A 101 -10.63 -3.48 14.31
C GLN A 101 -9.90 -3.75 12.98
N GLY A 102 -9.82 -5.01 12.57
CA GLY A 102 -9.18 -5.41 11.31
C GLY A 102 -10.21 -5.62 10.22
N ILE A 103 -10.28 -4.75 9.22
CA ILE A 103 -11.23 -4.85 8.11
C ILE A 103 -10.49 -5.26 6.85
N PRO A 104 -10.76 -6.47 6.33
CA PRO A 104 -10.20 -6.91 5.06
C PRO A 104 -10.82 -6.14 3.90
N TYR A 105 -10.04 -6.01 2.84
CA TYR A 105 -10.49 -5.41 1.58
C TYR A 105 -9.84 -6.06 0.36
N VAL A 106 -10.47 -5.88 -0.78
CA VAL A 106 -9.92 -6.14 -2.10
C VAL A 106 -9.93 -4.85 -2.90
N GLY A 107 -8.95 -4.67 -3.76
CA GLY A 107 -8.87 -3.46 -4.56
C GLY A 107 -7.99 -3.61 -5.78
N ALA A 108 -7.97 -2.58 -6.60
CA ALA A 108 -7.07 -2.48 -7.74
C ALA A 108 -6.68 -1.02 -7.97
N ASP A 109 -5.46 -0.84 -8.46
CA ASP A 109 -4.94 0.42 -8.98
C ASP A 109 -4.85 0.32 -10.51
N LEU A 110 -5.15 1.42 -11.20
CA LEU A 110 -4.91 1.61 -12.63
C LEU A 110 -4.21 2.96 -12.81
N GLY A 111 -3.06 2.96 -13.48
CA GLY A 111 -2.26 4.17 -13.57
C GLY A 111 -1.27 4.16 -14.72
N LEU A 112 -0.54 5.25 -14.81
CA LEU A 112 0.63 5.40 -15.68
C LEU A 112 1.88 5.45 -14.80
N GLU A 113 2.89 4.71 -15.18
CA GLU A 113 4.20 4.74 -14.55
C GLU A 113 5.26 5.12 -15.58
N PHE A 114 6.25 5.86 -15.12
CA PHE A 114 7.40 6.34 -15.87
C PHE A 114 8.66 5.89 -15.14
N VAL A 115 9.58 5.31 -15.87
CA VAL A 115 10.88 4.86 -15.36
C VAL A 115 11.96 5.65 -16.06
N ASP A 116 12.89 6.14 -15.27
CA ASP A 116 14.13 6.79 -15.72
C ASP A 116 15.30 5.97 -15.16
N THR A 117 16.15 5.48 -16.03
CA THR A 117 17.35 4.71 -15.67
C THR A 117 18.61 5.42 -16.11
N SER A 118 19.67 5.34 -15.31
CA SER A 118 20.99 5.89 -15.67
C SER A 118 21.60 5.24 -16.93
N LEU A 119 21.04 4.14 -17.42
CA LEU A 119 21.43 3.46 -18.65
C LEU A 119 20.76 4.03 -19.91
N GLY A 120 19.84 5.02 -19.74
CA GLY A 120 19.12 5.67 -20.83
C GLY A 120 17.94 4.86 -21.37
N GLU A 121 17.42 3.92 -20.59
CA GLU A 121 16.16 3.22 -20.88
C GLU A 121 15.04 3.95 -20.15
N ASP A 122 14.39 4.88 -20.86
CA ASP A 122 13.22 5.61 -20.36
C ASP A 122 11.96 4.93 -20.88
N ASN A 123 11.18 4.35 -19.99
CA ASN A 123 9.96 3.64 -20.34
C ASN A 123 8.74 4.32 -19.69
N ALA A 124 7.61 4.24 -20.38
CA ALA A 124 6.31 4.63 -19.84
C ALA A 124 5.29 3.52 -20.13
N ALA A 125 4.59 3.07 -19.11
CA ALA A 125 3.64 1.97 -19.26
C ALA A 125 2.35 2.22 -18.49
N LEU A 126 1.28 1.55 -18.94
CA LEU A 126 0.04 1.43 -18.19
C LEU A 126 0.24 0.34 -17.13
N LEU A 127 -0.11 0.67 -15.89
CA LEU A 127 -0.05 -0.22 -14.75
C LEU A 127 -1.45 -0.70 -14.37
N PHE A 128 -1.59 -2.01 -14.10
CA PHE A 128 -2.71 -2.60 -13.39
C PHE A 128 -2.20 -3.35 -12.16
N ARG A 129 -2.72 -3.02 -10.96
CA ARG A 129 -2.23 -3.58 -9.70
C ARG A 129 -3.39 -4.04 -8.82
N PRO A 130 -3.89 -5.29 -9.00
CA PRO A 130 -4.79 -5.91 -8.04
C PRO A 130 -4.10 -6.13 -6.68
N ARG A 131 -4.89 -6.01 -5.60
CA ARG A 131 -4.40 -6.19 -4.24
C ARG A 131 -5.46 -6.71 -3.29
N VAL A 132 -5.00 -7.37 -2.26
CA VAL A 132 -5.80 -7.77 -1.10
C VAL A 132 -5.12 -7.25 0.16
N GLY A 133 -5.88 -6.78 1.12
CA GLY A 133 -5.27 -6.18 2.29
C GLY A 133 -6.16 -6.19 3.52
N LEU A 134 -5.58 -5.65 4.58
CA LEU A 134 -6.19 -5.48 5.89
C LEU A 134 -5.94 -4.07 6.38
N LYS A 135 -7.01 -3.34 6.69
CA LYS A 135 -6.94 -2.04 7.37
C LYS A 135 -7.20 -2.27 8.86
N TRP A 136 -6.17 -2.08 9.66
CA TRP A 136 -6.24 -2.21 11.10
C TRP A 136 -6.47 -0.85 11.74
N PHE A 137 -7.68 -0.61 12.22
CA PHE A 137 -8.08 0.64 12.85
C PHE A 137 -7.54 0.76 14.27
N ILE A 138 -6.61 1.67 14.50
CA ILE A 138 -6.09 2.04 15.82
C ILE A 138 -7.06 3.03 16.51
N ARG A 139 -7.75 3.82 15.68
CA ARG A 139 -8.82 4.76 16.04
C ARG A 139 -9.86 4.73 14.92
N ASP A 140 -11.07 5.22 15.19
CA ASP A 140 -12.15 5.28 14.21
C ASP A 140 -11.75 6.01 12.91
N TYR A 141 -10.76 6.89 12.99
CA TYR A 141 -10.29 7.73 11.90
C TYR A 141 -8.80 7.48 11.51
N VAL A 142 -8.12 6.49 12.11
CA VAL A 142 -6.72 6.14 11.79
C VAL A 142 -6.58 4.64 11.67
N ALA A 143 -6.03 4.16 10.56
CA ALA A 143 -5.71 2.77 10.34
C ALA A 143 -4.28 2.55 9.85
N ILE A 144 -3.69 1.42 10.24
CA ILE A 144 -2.54 0.83 9.57
C ILE A 144 -3.09 -0.03 8.44
N ASP A 145 -2.57 0.15 7.24
CA ASP A 145 -2.89 -0.62 6.05
C ASP A 145 -1.76 -1.57 5.72
N THR A 146 -2.10 -2.83 5.50
CA THR A 146 -1.17 -3.85 5.01
C THR A 146 -1.81 -4.55 3.85
N ASN A 147 -1.14 -4.59 2.70
CA ASN A 147 -1.66 -5.29 1.53
C ASN A 147 -0.57 -6.05 0.77
N LEU A 148 -0.99 -7.15 0.16
CA LEU A 148 -0.27 -7.89 -0.84
C LEU A 148 -0.79 -7.45 -2.21
N PHE A 149 0.10 -7.19 -3.14
CA PHE A 149 -0.25 -6.81 -4.50
C PHE A 149 0.53 -7.62 -5.53
N VAL A 150 -0.05 -7.69 -6.73
CA VAL A 150 0.62 -8.09 -7.97
C VAL A 150 0.48 -6.92 -8.93
N ALA A 151 1.58 -6.41 -9.43
CA ALA A 151 1.59 -5.35 -10.43
C ALA A 151 1.88 -5.96 -11.81
N VAL A 152 1.16 -5.52 -12.82
CA VAL A 152 1.36 -5.89 -14.22
C VAL A 152 1.37 -4.61 -15.04
N ALA A 153 2.41 -4.42 -15.84
CA ALA A 153 2.57 -3.28 -16.71
C ALA A 153 2.54 -3.70 -18.19
N THR A 154 2.23 -2.77 -19.06
CA THR A 154 2.22 -3.01 -20.53
C THR A 154 3.61 -3.01 -21.14
N ASP A 155 4.62 -2.56 -20.40
CA ASP A 155 6.01 -2.54 -20.78
C ASP A 155 6.89 -2.87 -19.56
N ASP A 156 8.17 -3.10 -19.76
CA ASP A 156 9.11 -3.46 -18.71
C ASP A 156 9.40 -2.25 -17.81
N LEU A 157 8.93 -2.31 -16.56
CA LEU A 157 9.02 -1.21 -15.58
C LEU A 157 9.75 -1.60 -14.30
N PHE A 158 9.74 -2.89 -13.94
CA PHE A 158 10.17 -3.34 -12.62
C PHE A 158 11.56 -3.96 -12.70
N PRO A 159 12.57 -3.39 -12.00
CA PRO A 159 13.91 -3.94 -12.01
C PRO A 159 13.94 -5.34 -11.38
N ASN A 160 14.52 -6.29 -12.10
CA ASN A 160 14.70 -7.66 -11.64
C ASN A 160 16.12 -7.90 -11.09
N ARG A 161 16.36 -9.12 -10.57
CA ARG A 161 17.65 -9.57 -10.02
C ARG A 161 18.81 -9.57 -11.03
N ARG A 162 18.54 -9.48 -12.33
CA ARG A 162 19.54 -9.52 -13.40
C ARG A 162 19.83 -8.15 -14.00
N ASN A 163 19.40 -7.05 -13.36
CA ASN A 163 19.46 -5.68 -13.88
C ASN A 163 18.69 -5.48 -15.20
N HIS A 164 17.68 -6.31 -15.47
CA HIS A 164 16.71 -6.09 -16.53
C HIS A 164 15.41 -5.57 -15.91
N LEU A 165 14.59 -4.90 -16.72
CA LEU A 165 13.22 -4.54 -16.34
C LEU A 165 12.28 -5.70 -16.69
N ASP A 166 11.28 -5.94 -15.86
CA ASP A 166 10.20 -6.91 -16.07
C ASP A 166 8.85 -6.19 -16.10
N PRO A 167 7.82 -6.75 -16.76
CA PRO A 167 6.49 -6.15 -16.79
C PRO A 167 5.64 -6.50 -15.56
N TYR A 168 6.15 -7.24 -14.59
CA TYR A 168 5.41 -7.64 -13.40
C TYR A 168 6.22 -7.49 -12.12
N ASP A 169 5.51 -7.26 -11.01
CA ASP A 169 6.08 -7.16 -9.68
C ASP A 169 5.12 -7.73 -8.63
N VAL A 170 5.65 -8.24 -7.52
CA VAL A 170 4.90 -8.76 -6.38
C VAL A 170 5.51 -8.24 -5.09
N GLY A 171 4.69 -7.61 -4.27
CA GLY A 171 5.19 -7.03 -3.03
C GLY A 171 4.15 -6.92 -1.93
N ILE A 172 4.64 -6.50 -0.76
CA ILE A 172 3.82 -6.08 0.38
C ILE A 172 3.95 -4.58 0.55
N ARG A 173 2.81 -3.90 0.70
CA ARG A 173 2.76 -2.47 1.00
C ARG A 173 2.26 -2.26 2.42
N LEU A 174 2.94 -1.40 3.16
CA LEU A 174 2.57 -0.96 4.49
C LEU A 174 2.26 0.54 4.46
N GLY A 175 1.17 0.96 5.09
CA GLY A 175 0.76 2.35 5.07
C GLY A 175 0.01 2.81 6.32
N LEU A 176 -0.13 4.12 6.42
CA LEU A 176 -0.98 4.79 7.38
C LEU A 176 -2.11 5.48 6.62
N ARG A 177 -3.34 5.33 7.14
CA ARG A 177 -4.56 5.92 6.57
C ARG A 177 -5.25 6.80 7.60
N ILE A 178 -5.66 7.98 7.18
CA ILE A 178 -6.41 8.94 8.01
C ILE A 178 -7.73 9.22 7.30
N TYR A 179 -8.85 9.06 8.04
CA TYR A 179 -10.22 9.23 7.56
C TYR A 179 -10.83 10.49 8.13
N PHE A 180 -11.57 11.24 7.30
CA PHE A 180 -12.25 12.47 7.71
C PHE A 180 -13.51 12.71 6.87
N ARG A 181 -14.41 13.57 7.37
CA ARG A 181 -15.66 13.97 6.69
C ARG A 181 -15.58 15.39 6.17
#